data_7aa73b8aeb90cf40cb1a8fd9b08811c7
#
_entry.id   7aa73b8aeb90cf40cb1a8fd9b08811c7
#
_cell.length_a   1.000
_cell.length_b   1.000
_cell.length_c   1.000
_cell.angle_alpha   90.00
_cell.angle_beta   90.00
_cell.angle_gamma   90.00
#
_symmetry.space_group_name_H-M   'P 1'
#
loop_
_entity.id
_entity.type
_entity.pdbx_description
1 polymer ?
#
loop_
_entity_poly.entity_id
_entity_poly.type
_entity_poly.pdbx_seq_one_letter_code
_entity_poly.pdbx_strand_id
1 'polypeptide(L)'
;MCSSDLLVMSIEVQLLVLDEPTLGLDIIYRKEFYDRLLNDYYDGNRTIIISTHQVEEIETLLSHLLFINKGKIVLDTLMSELCEVYTEVLVDADKMAEADACGPIHVREVLGKKSYTFESVPKERLEVLGELQTPSVADLFVAKLKEDRHG
;
A
#
# COMPACT_ATOMS: atom_id res chain seq x y z
N MET A 1 20.16 -7.94 17.28
CA MET A 1 19.81 -6.53 17.44
C MET A 1 20.93 -5.70 16.84
N CYS A 2 20.68 -4.99 15.76
CA CYS A 2 21.73 -4.18 15.12
C CYS A 2 21.97 -2.92 15.97
N SER A 3 23.22 -2.55 16.17
CA SER A 3 23.58 -1.36 17.00
C SER A 3 23.03 -0.05 16.41
N SER A 4 22.70 -0.04 15.11
CA SER A 4 22.10 1.08 14.42
C SER A 4 20.66 1.39 14.85
N ASP A 5 19.87 0.35 15.18
CA ASP A 5 18.45 0.50 15.53
C ASP A 5 18.28 1.22 16.87
N LEU A 6 19.16 0.90 17.83
CA LEU A 6 19.21 1.57 19.14
C LEU A 6 19.67 3.02 19.05
N LEU A 7 20.56 3.33 18.10
CA LEU A 7 21.06 4.69 17.89
C LEU A 7 19.95 5.60 17.34
N VAL A 8 19.18 5.13 16.35
CA VAL A 8 18.08 5.88 15.74
C VAL A 8 16.99 6.20 16.76
N MET A 9 16.62 5.24 17.60
CA MET A 9 15.57 5.43 18.61
C MET A 9 16.00 6.27 19.83
N SER A 10 17.29 6.58 19.97
CA SER A 10 17.79 7.47 21.02
C SER A 10 17.83 8.95 20.60
N ILE A 11 17.49 9.27 19.35
CA ILE A 11 17.51 10.63 18.82
C ILE A 11 16.12 11.26 18.98
N GLU A 12 15.97 12.31 19.78
CA GLU A 12 14.72 13.05 19.90
C GLU A 12 14.62 14.10 18.78
N VAL A 13 13.87 13.78 17.71
CA VAL A 13 13.59 14.67 16.58
C VAL A 13 12.10 14.72 16.27
N GLN A 14 11.64 15.83 15.69
CA GLN A 14 10.25 15.98 15.22
C GLN A 14 10.01 15.26 13.91
N LEU A 15 11.03 15.10 13.08
CA LEU A 15 11.00 14.41 11.80
C LEU A 15 12.10 13.37 11.74
N LEU A 16 11.74 12.13 11.58
CA LEU A 16 12.64 11.00 11.35
C LEU A 16 12.45 10.50 9.92
N VAL A 17 13.54 10.42 9.16
CA VAL A 17 13.52 9.86 7.80
C VAL A 17 14.37 8.60 7.78
N LEU A 18 13.79 7.49 7.37
CA LEU A 18 14.40 6.18 7.29
C LEU A 18 14.36 5.68 5.84
N ASP A 19 15.52 5.36 5.29
CA ASP A 19 15.66 4.80 3.96
C ASP A 19 15.97 3.31 4.04
N GLU A 20 15.03 2.47 3.57
CA GLU A 20 15.08 1.00 3.61
C GLU A 20 15.56 0.45 4.97
N PRO A 21 14.95 0.83 6.10
CA PRO A 21 15.51 0.59 7.44
C PRO A 21 15.62 -0.89 7.82
N THR A 22 14.84 -1.75 7.18
CA THR A 22 14.81 -3.20 7.47
C THR A 22 15.52 -4.03 6.41
N LEU A 23 16.22 -3.39 5.47
CA LEU A 23 16.94 -4.09 4.43
C LEU A 23 18.01 -5.03 5.01
N GLY A 24 17.94 -6.31 4.63
CA GLY A 24 18.89 -7.33 5.12
C GLY A 24 18.55 -7.94 6.48
N LEU A 25 17.51 -7.48 7.15
CA LEU A 25 17.01 -8.11 8.37
C LEU A 25 16.11 -9.31 8.02
N ASP A 26 16.08 -10.32 8.86
CA ASP A 26 15.07 -11.38 8.77
C ASP A 26 13.71 -10.90 9.28
N ILE A 27 12.66 -11.67 9.00
CA ILE A 27 11.27 -11.29 9.26
C ILE A 27 10.99 -11.01 10.74
N ILE A 28 11.66 -11.69 11.67
CA ILE A 28 11.46 -11.51 13.11
C ILE A 28 12.01 -10.15 13.54
N TYR A 29 13.24 -9.83 13.12
CA TYR A 29 13.90 -8.56 13.45
C TYR A 29 13.22 -7.36 12.79
N ARG A 30 12.68 -7.51 11.57
CA ARG A 30 11.88 -6.45 10.90
C ARG A 30 10.64 -6.10 11.73
N LYS A 31 9.91 -7.13 12.15
CA LYS A 31 8.72 -6.92 12.98
C LYS A 31 9.06 -6.25 14.31
N GLU A 32 10.10 -6.72 15.00
CA GLU A 32 10.58 -6.10 16.25
C GLU A 32 10.97 -4.62 16.05
N PHE A 33 11.63 -4.31 14.92
CA PHE A 33 12.00 -2.93 14.59
C PHE A 33 10.78 -2.02 14.48
N TYR A 34 9.77 -2.43 13.68
CA TYR A 34 8.57 -1.64 13.50
C TYR A 34 7.72 -1.55 14.78
N ASP A 35 7.61 -2.64 15.53
CA ASP A 35 6.90 -2.63 16.82
C ASP A 35 7.52 -1.62 17.79
N ARG A 36 8.85 -1.56 17.87
CA ARG A 36 9.55 -0.57 18.71
C ARG A 36 9.43 0.85 18.17
N LEU A 37 9.55 1.02 16.87
CA LEU A 37 9.41 2.33 16.23
C LEU A 37 8.06 2.97 16.57
N LEU A 38 7.00 2.16 16.58
CA LEU A 38 5.65 2.64 16.89
C LEU A 38 5.36 2.76 18.38
N ASN A 39 5.79 1.78 19.19
CA ASN A 39 5.40 1.74 20.59
C ASN A 39 6.35 2.52 21.50
N ASP A 40 7.64 2.55 21.16
CA ASP A 40 8.66 3.16 22.01
C ASP A 40 9.09 4.55 21.51
N TYR A 41 9.10 4.77 20.20
CA TYR A 41 9.60 6.02 19.62
C TYR A 41 8.50 6.98 19.19
N TYR A 42 7.41 6.50 18.57
CA TYR A 42 6.32 7.36 18.08
C TYR A 42 5.41 7.80 19.24
N ASP A 43 5.29 9.11 19.44
CA ASP A 43 4.50 9.72 20.52
C ASP A 43 3.26 10.53 20.05
N GLY A 44 2.94 10.44 18.77
CA GLY A 44 1.84 11.19 18.15
C GLY A 44 2.21 12.61 17.71
N ASN A 45 3.35 13.15 18.13
CA ASN A 45 3.81 14.49 17.79
C ASN A 45 4.99 14.47 16.76
N ARG A 46 5.46 13.29 16.44
CA ARG A 46 6.58 13.08 15.52
C ARG A 46 6.09 12.64 14.16
N THR A 47 6.80 13.04 13.13
CA THR A 47 6.58 12.52 11.77
C THR A 47 7.68 11.52 11.45
N ILE A 48 7.29 10.33 10.96
CA ILE A 48 8.22 9.30 10.52
C ILE A 48 7.97 9.07 9.03
N ILE A 49 9.01 9.25 8.22
CA ILE A 49 8.99 8.95 6.79
C ILE A 49 9.86 7.70 6.56
N ILE A 50 9.28 6.68 5.94
CA ILE A 50 9.97 5.44 5.62
C ILE A 50 9.93 5.25 4.11
N SER A 51 11.10 5.18 3.46
CA SER A 51 11.19 4.67 2.10
C SER A 51 11.40 3.16 2.15
N THR A 52 10.62 2.41 1.40
CA THR A 52 10.78 0.97 1.27
C THR A 52 10.12 0.44 0.00
N HIS A 53 10.63 -0.67 -0.52
CA HIS A 53 9.99 -1.46 -1.56
C HIS A 53 9.22 -2.67 -0.98
N GLN A 54 9.27 -2.88 0.34
CA GLN A 54 8.61 -3.97 1.06
C GLN A 54 7.37 -3.45 1.81
N VAL A 55 6.45 -2.82 1.07
CA VAL A 55 5.28 -2.12 1.65
C VAL A 55 4.33 -3.04 2.40
N GLU A 56 4.23 -4.31 2.01
CA GLU A 56 3.35 -5.30 2.65
C GLU A 56 3.64 -5.48 4.14
N GLU A 57 4.90 -5.27 4.56
CA GLU A 57 5.32 -5.46 5.95
C GLU A 57 4.88 -4.31 6.86
N ILE A 58 4.66 -3.13 6.30
CA ILE A 58 4.34 -1.90 7.05
C ILE A 58 2.96 -1.33 6.71
N GLU A 59 2.22 -1.92 5.78
CA GLU A 59 0.94 -1.42 5.29
C GLU A 59 -0.03 -1.08 6.43
N THR A 60 -0.11 -1.94 7.44
CA THR A 60 -0.99 -1.75 8.60
C THR A 60 -0.56 -0.63 9.56
N LEU A 61 0.66 -0.13 9.39
CA LEU A 61 1.26 0.89 10.25
C LEU A 61 1.21 2.28 9.63
N LEU A 62 0.93 2.35 8.32
CA LEU A 62 0.94 3.60 7.58
C LEU A 62 -0.32 4.43 7.85
N SER A 63 -0.14 5.74 8.00
CA SER A 63 -1.23 6.72 7.98
C SER A 63 -1.35 7.41 6.62
N HIS A 64 -0.23 7.53 5.89
CA HIS A 64 -0.13 8.22 4.62
C HIS A 64 0.77 7.43 3.66
N LEU A 65 0.39 7.42 2.40
CA LEU A 65 1.06 6.67 1.34
C LEU A 65 1.46 7.59 0.20
N LEU A 66 2.74 7.52 -0.19
CA LEU A 66 3.30 8.20 -1.35
C LEU A 66 3.95 7.19 -2.28
N PHE A 67 3.49 7.14 -3.54
CA PHE A 67 4.20 6.39 -4.58
C PHE A 67 5.03 7.32 -5.45
N ILE A 68 6.30 7.00 -5.59
CA ILE A 68 7.24 7.76 -6.41
C ILE A 68 7.71 6.88 -7.56
N ASN A 69 7.54 7.36 -8.80
CA ASN A 69 8.05 6.70 -10.00
C ASN A 69 8.80 7.70 -10.88
N LYS A 70 10.03 7.39 -11.25
CA LYS A 70 10.88 8.24 -12.11
C LYS A 70 10.92 9.72 -11.68
N GLY A 71 10.97 9.96 -10.37
CA GLY A 71 11.01 11.30 -9.80
C GLY A 71 9.67 12.05 -9.77
N LYS A 72 8.57 11.38 -10.05
CA LYS A 72 7.20 11.93 -9.96
C LYS A 72 6.42 11.21 -8.87
N ILE A 73 5.60 11.96 -8.14
CA ILE A 73 4.59 11.38 -7.25
C ILE A 73 3.43 10.91 -8.13
N VAL A 74 3.16 9.60 -8.13
CA VAL A 74 2.09 8.96 -8.91
C VAL A 74 0.87 8.63 -8.05
N LEU A 75 1.03 8.64 -6.72
CA LEU A 75 -0.04 8.55 -5.74
C LEU A 75 0.36 9.31 -4.48
N ASP A 76 -0.58 10.03 -3.90
CA ASP A 76 -0.51 10.71 -2.62
C ASP A 76 -1.88 10.58 -1.94
N THR A 77 -1.99 9.76 -0.90
CA THR A 77 -3.27 9.47 -0.25
C THR A 77 -3.12 9.07 1.21
N LEU A 78 -4.14 9.36 2.01
CA LEU A 78 -4.27 8.80 3.35
C LEU A 78 -4.71 7.33 3.27
N MET A 79 -4.18 6.49 4.16
CA MET A 79 -4.60 5.09 4.24
C MET A 79 -6.09 4.95 4.57
N SER A 80 -6.66 5.89 5.33
CA SER A 80 -8.09 5.95 5.65
C SER A 80 -8.98 6.22 4.41
N GLU A 81 -8.46 6.94 3.42
CA GLU A 81 -9.18 7.28 2.19
C GLU A 81 -9.04 6.20 1.11
N LEU A 82 -8.01 5.36 1.22
CA LEU A 82 -7.69 4.35 0.21
C LEU A 82 -8.87 3.41 -0.05
N CYS A 83 -9.54 2.94 1.00
CA CYS A 83 -10.70 2.04 0.90
C CYS A 83 -11.98 2.72 0.33
N GLU A 84 -12.01 4.05 0.30
CA GLU A 84 -13.12 4.80 -0.30
C GLU A 84 -12.91 5.02 -1.80
N VAL A 85 -11.65 5.24 -2.20
CA VAL A 85 -11.25 5.54 -3.57
C VAL A 85 -11.01 4.28 -4.39
N TYR A 86 -10.38 3.27 -3.79
CA TYR A 86 -9.97 2.06 -4.50
C TYR A 86 -10.75 0.84 -4.02
N THR A 87 -11.24 0.07 -4.97
CA THR A 87 -11.99 -1.17 -4.71
C THR A 87 -11.44 -2.29 -5.58
N GLU A 88 -11.15 -3.42 -4.98
CA GLU A 88 -10.81 -4.66 -5.68
C GLU A 88 -12.02 -5.60 -5.67
N VAL A 89 -12.26 -6.26 -6.80
CA VAL A 89 -13.36 -7.24 -6.94
C VAL A 89 -12.82 -8.52 -7.57
N LEU A 90 -13.08 -9.64 -6.91
CA LEU A 90 -12.79 -10.95 -7.49
C LEU A 90 -13.98 -11.41 -8.33
N VAL A 91 -13.80 -11.43 -9.65
CA VAL A 91 -14.88 -11.61 -10.63
C VAL A 91 -14.85 -13.03 -11.23
N ASP A 92 -16.01 -13.67 -11.30
CA ASP A 92 -16.18 -14.94 -11.99
C ASP A 92 -16.23 -14.76 -13.51
N ALA A 93 -15.98 -15.84 -14.26
CA ALA A 93 -15.79 -15.80 -15.70
C ALA A 93 -17.01 -15.24 -16.48
N ASP A 94 -18.22 -15.45 -15.98
CA ASP A 94 -19.47 -14.99 -16.58
C ASP A 94 -19.71 -13.48 -16.48
N LYS A 95 -19.04 -12.79 -15.52
CA LYS A 95 -19.18 -11.35 -15.29
C LYS A 95 -17.98 -10.51 -15.74
N MET A 96 -16.97 -11.14 -16.33
CA MET A 96 -15.75 -10.43 -16.77
C MET A 96 -16.04 -9.31 -17.76
N ALA A 97 -16.98 -9.51 -18.70
CA ALA A 97 -17.34 -8.49 -19.68
C ALA A 97 -17.99 -7.24 -19.02
N GLU A 98 -18.78 -7.45 -17.98
CA GLU A 98 -19.37 -6.36 -17.21
C GLU A 98 -18.31 -5.62 -16.38
N ALA A 99 -17.37 -6.35 -15.81
CA ALA A 99 -16.25 -5.77 -15.07
C ALA A 99 -15.34 -4.93 -15.98
N ASP A 100 -15.01 -5.44 -17.16
CA ASP A 100 -14.23 -4.69 -18.18
C ASP A 100 -14.94 -3.39 -18.60
N ALA A 101 -16.28 -3.39 -18.69
CA ALA A 101 -17.07 -2.21 -19.03
C ALA A 101 -17.11 -1.15 -17.90
N CYS A 102 -16.74 -1.51 -16.66
CA CYS A 102 -16.65 -0.57 -15.56
C CYS A 102 -15.33 0.22 -15.52
N GLY A 103 -14.39 -0.03 -16.43
CA GLY A 103 -13.13 0.71 -16.55
C GLY A 103 -12.14 0.43 -15.42
N PRO A 104 -11.66 -0.82 -15.24
CA PRO A 104 -10.69 -1.14 -14.23
C PRO A 104 -9.33 -0.49 -14.52
N ILE A 105 -8.62 -0.05 -13.49
CA ILE A 105 -7.24 0.46 -13.61
C ILE A 105 -6.23 -0.68 -13.63
N HIS A 106 -6.58 -1.85 -13.08
CA HIS A 106 -5.73 -3.03 -13.07
C HIS A 106 -6.55 -4.32 -13.09
N VAL A 107 -6.00 -5.34 -13.76
CA VAL A 107 -6.55 -6.71 -13.79
C VAL A 107 -5.43 -7.71 -13.61
N ARG A 108 -5.64 -8.69 -12.73
CA ARG A 108 -4.73 -9.81 -12.50
C ARG A 108 -5.47 -11.15 -12.40
N GLU A 109 -4.81 -12.23 -12.74
CA GLU A 109 -5.36 -13.57 -12.54
C GLU A 109 -5.06 -14.09 -11.14
N VAL A 110 -6.08 -14.66 -10.48
CA VAL A 110 -5.99 -15.24 -9.15
C VAL A 110 -6.75 -16.56 -9.13
N LEU A 111 -6.04 -17.68 -9.08
CA LEU A 111 -6.62 -19.04 -8.95
C LEU A 111 -7.75 -19.32 -9.95
N GLY A 112 -7.58 -18.93 -11.22
CA GLY A 112 -8.58 -19.15 -12.28
C GLY A 112 -9.71 -18.13 -12.35
N LYS A 113 -9.74 -17.15 -11.45
CA LYS A 113 -10.59 -15.96 -11.49
C LYS A 113 -9.78 -14.74 -11.89
N LYS A 114 -10.44 -13.64 -12.16
CA LYS A 114 -9.76 -12.35 -12.34
C LYS A 114 -10.09 -11.40 -11.18
N SER A 115 -9.05 -10.78 -10.64
CA SER A 115 -9.18 -9.67 -9.73
C SER A 115 -9.06 -8.36 -10.50
N TYR A 116 -10.04 -7.50 -10.30
CA TYR A 116 -10.19 -6.20 -10.95
C TYR A 116 -10.04 -5.10 -9.92
N THR A 117 -9.15 -4.14 -10.15
CA THR A 117 -9.01 -2.95 -9.30
C THR A 117 -9.65 -1.75 -9.99
N PHE A 118 -10.51 -1.06 -9.27
CA PHE A 118 -11.24 0.13 -9.74
C PHE A 118 -10.84 1.34 -8.91
N GLU A 119 -10.87 2.52 -9.54
CA GLU A 119 -10.65 3.82 -8.90
C GLU A 119 -11.92 4.67 -9.04
N SER A 120 -12.43 5.16 -7.91
CA SER A 120 -13.60 6.07 -7.85
C SER A 120 -14.87 5.55 -8.54
N VAL A 121 -15.03 4.23 -8.63
CA VAL A 121 -16.26 3.61 -9.14
C VAL A 121 -17.22 3.37 -7.97
N PRO A 122 -18.52 3.76 -8.07
CA PRO A 122 -19.50 3.51 -7.02
C PRO A 122 -19.58 2.03 -6.63
N LYS A 123 -19.54 1.74 -5.34
CA LYS A 123 -19.51 0.36 -4.80
C LYS A 123 -20.76 -0.43 -5.20
N GLU A 124 -21.92 0.24 -5.30
CA GLU A 124 -23.20 -0.36 -5.71
C GLU A 124 -23.14 -0.96 -7.13
N ARG A 125 -22.30 -0.41 -8.01
CA ARG A 125 -22.07 -0.95 -9.35
C ARG A 125 -21.13 -2.15 -9.34
N LEU A 126 -20.27 -2.23 -8.35
CA LEU A 126 -19.25 -3.28 -8.23
C LEU A 126 -19.76 -4.50 -7.44
N GLU A 127 -20.68 -4.31 -6.48
CA GLU A 127 -21.26 -5.38 -5.66
C GLU A 127 -21.93 -6.49 -6.50
N VAL A 128 -22.48 -6.14 -7.65
CA VAL A 128 -23.10 -7.12 -8.57
C VAL A 128 -22.07 -8.00 -9.28
N LEU A 129 -20.81 -7.60 -9.32
CA LEU A 129 -19.73 -8.31 -10.00
C LEU A 129 -19.09 -9.38 -9.13
N GLY A 130 -19.04 -9.18 -7.81
CA GLY A 130 -18.41 -10.10 -6.88
C GLY A 130 -18.19 -9.50 -5.50
N GLU A 131 -17.34 -10.14 -4.70
CA GLU A 131 -16.98 -9.69 -3.36
C GLU A 131 -16.03 -8.50 -3.44
N LEU A 132 -16.40 -7.41 -2.74
CA LEU A 132 -15.62 -6.19 -2.67
C LEU A 132 -14.56 -6.30 -1.57
N GLN A 133 -13.34 -5.87 -1.86
CA GLN A 133 -12.26 -5.73 -0.89
C GLN A 133 -11.41 -4.49 -1.21
N THR A 134 -10.63 -4.04 -0.24
CA THR A 134 -9.62 -3.01 -0.48
C THR A 134 -8.40 -3.67 -1.12
N PRO A 135 -7.86 -3.12 -2.23
CA PRO A 135 -6.65 -3.66 -2.82
C PRO A 135 -5.47 -3.49 -1.85
N SER A 136 -4.51 -4.44 -1.88
CA SER A 136 -3.26 -4.27 -1.14
C SER A 136 -2.47 -3.07 -1.67
N VAL A 137 -1.63 -2.46 -0.82
CA VAL A 137 -0.75 -1.36 -1.24
C VAL A 137 0.18 -1.79 -2.37
N ALA A 138 0.64 -3.05 -2.36
CA ALA A 138 1.48 -3.59 -3.42
C ALA A 138 0.75 -3.70 -4.77
N ASP A 139 -0.50 -4.21 -4.77
CA ASP A 139 -1.31 -4.30 -5.99
C ASP A 139 -1.64 -2.91 -6.55
N LEU A 140 -1.95 -1.96 -5.67
CA LEU A 140 -2.22 -0.57 -6.04
C LEU A 140 -0.97 0.09 -6.63
N PHE A 141 0.21 -0.17 -6.08
CA PHE A 141 1.47 0.31 -6.65
C PHE A 141 1.67 -0.19 -8.09
N VAL A 142 1.45 -1.49 -8.32
CA VAL A 142 1.54 -2.08 -9.66
C VAL A 142 0.51 -1.46 -10.61
N ALA A 143 -0.72 -1.22 -10.14
CA ALA A 143 -1.78 -0.57 -10.92
C ALA A 143 -1.35 0.82 -11.38
N LYS A 144 -0.91 1.68 -10.45
CA LYS A 144 -0.49 3.06 -10.71
C LYS A 144 0.75 3.15 -11.61
N LEU A 145 1.70 2.22 -11.48
CA LEU A 145 2.86 2.17 -12.38
C LEU A 145 2.50 1.80 -13.83
N LYS A 146 1.46 0.99 -14.04
CA LYS A 146 1.00 0.64 -15.38
C LYS A 146 0.26 1.79 -16.04
N GLU A 147 -0.57 2.53 -15.30
CA GLU A 147 -1.22 3.76 -15.79
C GLU A 147 -0.18 4.78 -16.28
N ASP A 148 0.88 5.07 -15.50
CA ASP A 148 1.95 6.01 -15.86
C ASP A 148 2.74 5.59 -17.11
N ARG A 149 2.67 4.34 -17.54
CA ARG A 149 3.32 3.85 -18.77
C ARG A 149 2.47 4.02 -20.02
N HIS A 150 1.17 4.20 -19.89
CA HIS A 150 0.22 4.27 -21.00
C HIS A 150 -0.33 5.69 -21.24
N GLY A 151 -0.02 6.63 -20.37
CA GLY A 151 -0.31 8.08 -20.49
C GLY A 151 0.93 8.85 -20.94
#